data_c387b80d5b7a47e7d42d3421ab79f317
#
_entry.id   c387b80d5b7a47e7d42d3421ab79f317
#
_cell.length_a   1.000
_cell.length_b   1.000
_cell.length_c   1.000
_cell.angle_alpha   90.00
_cell.angle_beta   90.00
_cell.angle_gamma   90.00
#
_symmetry.space_group_name_H-M   'P 1'
#
loop_
_entity.id
_entity.type
_entity.pdbx_description
1 polymer ?
#
loop_
_entity_poly.entity_id
_entity_poly.type
_entity_poly.pdbx_seq_one_letter_code
_entity_poly.pdbx_strand_id
1 'polypeptide(L)'
;INSIQQINYLLAQVDLLTELVALYLEQGALAEEKVIEEQIKFSEARGQKSLVLAAKSSANLANLTYLQAAGTYQKIVIDYKAAIDQLYN
;
A
#
# COMPACT_ATOMS: atom_id res chain seq x y z
N ILE A 1 -18.87 19.38 -12.67
CA ILE A 1 -17.85 18.58 -13.36
C ILE A 1 -18.50 17.82 -14.51
N ASN A 2 -17.98 17.95 -15.73
CA ASN A 2 -18.47 17.19 -16.86
C ASN A 2 -17.79 15.78 -16.89
N SER A 3 -18.32 14.90 -17.74
CA SER A 3 -17.87 13.52 -17.81
C SER A 3 -16.39 13.39 -18.17
N ILE A 4 -15.90 14.25 -19.07
CA ILE A 4 -14.48 14.23 -19.47
C ILE A 4 -13.58 14.66 -18.33
N GLN A 5 -13.95 15.69 -17.58
CA GLN A 5 -13.19 16.15 -16.42
C GLN A 5 -13.17 15.07 -15.32
N GLN A 6 -14.29 14.40 -15.10
CA GLN A 6 -14.39 13.31 -14.13
C GLN A 6 -13.45 12.15 -14.51
N ILE A 7 -13.47 11.76 -15.78
CA ILE A 7 -12.61 10.68 -16.27
C ILE A 7 -11.13 11.05 -16.11
N ASN A 8 -10.76 12.28 -16.47
CA ASN A 8 -9.38 12.75 -16.33
C ASN A 8 -8.93 12.76 -14.87
N TYR A 9 -9.81 13.21 -13.96
CA TYR A 9 -9.54 13.18 -12.52
C TYR A 9 -9.31 11.75 -12.03
N LEU A 10 -10.20 10.83 -12.39
CA LEU A 10 -10.10 9.43 -11.98
C LEU A 10 -8.85 8.76 -12.54
N LEU A 11 -8.50 9.05 -13.80
CA LEU A 11 -7.28 8.53 -14.41
C LEU A 11 -6.04 9.00 -13.65
N ALA A 12 -5.98 10.28 -13.28
CA ALA A 12 -4.88 10.80 -12.47
C ALA A 12 -4.79 10.11 -11.12
N GLN A 13 -5.92 9.80 -10.49
CA GLN A 13 -5.96 9.04 -9.24
C GLN A 13 -5.48 7.60 -9.42
N VAL A 14 -5.87 6.95 -10.52
CA VAL A 14 -5.39 5.61 -10.84
C VAL A 14 -3.86 5.60 -10.97
N ASP A 15 -3.30 6.56 -11.70
CA ASP A 15 -1.85 6.65 -11.91
C ASP A 15 -1.11 6.86 -10.59
N LEU A 16 -1.59 7.80 -9.74
CA LEU A 16 -1.00 8.06 -8.44
C LEU A 16 -1.06 6.83 -7.54
N LEU A 17 -2.22 6.19 -7.46
CA LEU A 17 -2.42 5.02 -6.59
C LEU A 17 -1.61 3.81 -7.06
N THR A 18 -1.41 3.66 -8.37
CA THR A 18 -0.54 2.61 -8.91
C THR A 18 0.88 2.75 -8.34
N GLU A 19 1.41 3.97 -8.32
CA GLU A 19 2.74 4.24 -7.77
C GLU A 19 2.78 4.04 -6.25
N LEU A 20 1.76 4.52 -5.53
CA LEU A 20 1.69 4.40 -4.08
C LEU A 20 1.56 2.95 -3.62
N VAL A 21 0.73 2.14 -4.30
CA VAL A 21 0.58 0.72 -3.97
C VAL A 21 1.92 0.00 -4.13
N ALA A 22 2.64 0.27 -5.22
CA ALA A 22 3.96 -0.32 -5.46
C ALA A 22 4.96 0.09 -4.36
N LEU A 23 4.96 1.36 -3.99
CA LEU A 23 5.83 1.87 -2.92
C LEU A 23 5.51 1.23 -1.57
N TYR A 24 4.24 1.13 -1.21
CA TYR A 24 3.82 0.54 0.06
C TYR A 24 4.09 -0.97 0.12
N LEU A 25 3.99 -1.65 -1.02
CA LEU A 25 4.38 -3.06 -1.10
C LEU A 25 5.87 -3.23 -0.79
N GLU A 26 6.71 -2.39 -1.38
CA GLU A 26 8.15 -2.39 -1.14
C GLU A 26 8.46 -2.07 0.32
N GLN A 27 7.82 -1.06 0.89
CA GLN A 27 8.01 -0.71 2.30
C GLN A 27 7.60 -1.84 3.24
N GLY A 28 6.54 -2.56 2.91
CA GLY A 28 6.11 -3.74 3.66
C GLY A 28 7.16 -4.84 3.63
N ALA A 29 7.74 -5.10 2.47
CA ALA A 29 8.81 -6.11 2.32
C ALA A 29 10.04 -5.74 3.15
N LEU A 30 10.45 -4.46 3.12
CA LEU A 30 11.57 -3.98 3.91
C LEU A 30 11.30 -4.09 5.41
N ALA A 31 10.07 -3.80 5.83
CA ALA A 31 9.68 -3.93 7.24
C ALA A 31 9.74 -5.39 7.71
N GLU A 32 9.35 -6.34 6.86
CA GLU A 32 9.44 -7.77 7.17
C GLU A 32 10.91 -8.22 7.26
N GLU A 33 11.78 -7.72 6.38
CA GLU A 33 13.23 -8.00 6.48
C GLU A 33 13.78 -7.52 7.82
N LYS A 34 13.34 -6.37 8.30
CA LYS A 34 13.75 -5.83 9.60
C LYS A 34 13.32 -6.73 10.75
N VAL A 35 12.12 -7.31 10.68
CA VAL A 35 11.65 -8.29 11.68
C VAL A 35 12.61 -9.47 11.74
N ILE A 36 12.93 -10.04 10.58
CA ILE A 36 13.84 -11.19 10.50
C ILE A 36 15.20 -10.84 11.07
N GLU A 37 15.75 -9.69 10.72
CA GLU A 37 17.03 -9.20 11.22
C GLU A 37 17.04 -9.10 12.75
N GLU A 38 16.02 -8.51 13.34
CA GLU A 38 15.92 -8.36 14.79
C GLU A 38 15.71 -9.70 15.49
N GLN A 39 14.95 -10.63 14.87
CA GLN A 39 14.77 -11.98 15.42
C GLN A 39 16.09 -12.75 15.44
N ILE A 40 16.89 -12.64 14.38
CA ILE A 40 18.21 -13.28 14.32
C ILE A 40 19.12 -12.73 15.42
N LYS A 41 19.19 -11.41 15.56
CA LYS A 41 19.97 -10.77 16.62
C LYS A 41 19.54 -11.24 18.00
N PHE A 42 18.24 -11.32 18.25
CA PHE A 42 17.71 -11.76 19.53
C PHE A 42 18.07 -13.21 19.81
N SER A 43 17.95 -14.11 18.80
CA SER A 43 18.28 -15.52 18.95
C SER A 43 19.76 -15.75 19.21
N GLU A 44 20.63 -14.83 18.77
CA GLU A 44 22.07 -14.88 19.00
C GLU A 44 22.52 -14.11 20.25
N ALA A 45 21.55 -13.73 21.11
CA ALA A 45 21.78 -12.93 22.31
C ALA A 45 22.44 -11.56 22.05
N ARG A 46 22.29 -11.02 20.82
CA ARG A 46 22.85 -9.70 20.43
C ARG A 46 21.80 -8.60 20.35
N GLY A 47 20.52 -8.95 20.46
CA GLY A 47 19.41 -8.03 20.36
C GLY A 47 18.51 -8.03 21.58
N GLN A 48 17.47 -7.22 21.52
CA GLN A 48 16.49 -7.06 22.59
C GLN A 48 15.11 -7.47 22.11
N LYS A 49 14.34 -8.13 22.97
CA LYS A 49 12.96 -8.53 22.66
C LYS A 49 12.10 -7.33 22.30
N SER A 50 12.30 -6.18 22.96
CA SER A 50 11.57 -4.95 22.67
C SER A 50 11.78 -4.49 21.22
N LEU A 51 12.97 -4.68 20.65
CA LEU A 51 13.26 -4.32 19.27
C LEU A 51 12.58 -5.28 18.29
N VAL A 52 12.48 -6.56 18.63
CA VAL A 52 11.71 -7.54 17.83
C VAL A 52 10.23 -7.13 17.80
N LEU A 53 9.66 -6.80 18.95
CA LEU A 53 8.26 -6.40 19.04
C LEU A 53 8.00 -5.11 18.30
N ALA A 54 8.90 -4.12 18.40
CA ALA A 54 8.79 -2.86 17.68
C ALA A 54 8.84 -3.09 16.16
N ALA A 55 9.74 -3.96 15.69
CA ALA A 55 9.84 -4.30 14.27
C ALA A 55 8.57 -4.98 13.77
N LYS A 56 8.00 -5.91 14.55
CA LYS A 56 6.73 -6.56 14.19
C LYS A 56 5.58 -5.58 14.11
N SER A 57 5.49 -4.64 15.04
CA SER A 57 4.48 -3.60 15.04
C SER A 57 4.60 -2.72 13.79
N SER A 58 5.83 -2.32 13.45
CA SER A 58 6.09 -1.52 12.23
C SER A 58 5.71 -2.29 10.97
N ALA A 59 6.02 -3.59 10.90
CA ALA A 59 5.67 -4.43 9.75
C ALA A 59 4.15 -4.56 9.61
N ASN A 60 3.43 -4.75 10.72
CA ASN A 60 1.97 -4.83 10.70
C ASN A 60 1.36 -3.52 10.19
N LEU A 61 1.89 -2.37 10.63
CA LEU A 61 1.41 -1.07 10.18
C LEU A 61 1.70 -0.85 8.69
N ALA A 62 2.90 -1.22 8.22
CA ALA A 62 3.26 -1.12 6.81
C ALA A 62 2.35 -1.99 5.94
N ASN A 63 2.04 -3.20 6.38
CA ASN A 63 1.14 -4.10 5.66
C ASN A 63 -0.30 -3.57 5.64
N LEU A 64 -0.76 -2.99 6.74
CA LEU A 64 -2.09 -2.36 6.79
C LEU A 64 -2.17 -1.18 5.81
N THR A 65 -1.14 -0.34 5.77
CA THR A 65 -1.06 0.79 4.85
C THR A 65 -1.15 0.32 3.39
N TYR A 66 -0.42 -0.74 3.05
CA TYR A 66 -0.49 -1.36 1.72
C TYR A 66 -1.91 -1.85 1.41
N LEU A 67 -2.54 -2.58 2.32
CA LEU A 67 -3.89 -3.11 2.10
C LEU A 67 -4.93 -2.00 1.92
N GLN A 68 -4.82 -0.92 2.69
CA GLN A 68 -5.71 0.23 2.55
C GLN A 68 -5.54 0.91 1.19
N ALA A 69 -4.29 1.10 0.76
CA ALA A 69 -4.03 1.71 -0.55
C ALA A 69 -4.50 0.81 -1.70
N ALA A 70 -4.28 -0.50 -1.59
CA ALA A 70 -4.76 -1.47 -2.58
C ALA A 70 -6.28 -1.48 -2.69
N GLY A 71 -6.99 -1.40 -1.56
CA GLY A 71 -8.45 -1.31 -1.53
C GLY A 71 -8.95 -0.02 -2.18
N THR A 72 -8.32 1.11 -1.88
CA THR A 72 -8.65 2.40 -2.49
C THR A 72 -8.39 2.36 -4.00
N TYR A 73 -7.28 1.76 -4.42
CA TYR A 73 -6.95 1.59 -5.83
C TYR A 73 -8.04 0.82 -6.57
N GLN A 74 -8.48 -0.31 -6.02
CA GLN A 74 -9.55 -1.11 -6.63
C GLN A 74 -10.84 -0.32 -6.78
N LYS A 75 -11.22 0.45 -5.77
CA LYS A 75 -12.42 1.28 -5.81
C LYS A 75 -12.33 2.33 -6.91
N ILE A 76 -11.18 3.02 -7.01
CA ILE A 76 -10.98 4.07 -8.02
C ILE A 76 -10.98 3.49 -9.43
N VAL A 77 -10.40 2.31 -9.63
CA VAL A 77 -10.43 1.63 -10.93
C VAL A 77 -11.88 1.29 -11.33
N ILE A 78 -12.69 0.82 -10.39
CA ILE A 78 -14.11 0.55 -10.65
C ILE A 78 -14.85 1.84 -11.01
N ASP A 79 -14.61 2.91 -10.28
CA ASP A 79 -15.23 4.23 -10.56
C ASP A 79 -14.81 4.76 -11.93
N TYR A 80 -13.54 4.58 -12.30
CA TYR A 80 -13.02 4.97 -13.61
C TYR A 80 -13.71 4.20 -14.74
N LYS A 81 -13.83 2.88 -14.60
CA LYS A 81 -14.51 2.04 -15.59
C LYS A 81 -15.99 2.42 -15.73
N ALA A 82 -16.66 2.67 -14.60
CA ALA A 82 -18.06 3.10 -14.62
C ALA A 82 -18.23 4.44 -15.33
N ALA A 83 -17.31 5.39 -15.11
CA ALA A 83 -17.36 6.70 -15.76
C ALA A 83 -17.17 6.57 -17.27
N ILE A 84 -16.27 5.68 -17.73
CA ILE A 84 -16.08 5.43 -19.16
C ILE A 84 -17.32 4.78 -19.77
N ASP A 85 -17.92 3.82 -19.10
CA ASP A 85 -19.13 3.18 -19.59
C ASP A 85 -20.27 4.19 -19.76
N GLN A 86 -20.42 5.13 -18.83
CA GLN A 86 -21.42 6.19 -18.94
C GLN A 86 -21.16 7.11 -20.13
N LEU A 87 -19.90 7.36 -20.47
CA LEU A 87 -19.55 8.21 -21.58
C LEU A 87 -19.96 7.60 -22.93
N TYR A 88 -19.83 6.29 -23.06
CA TYR A 88 -20.09 5.55 -24.31
C TYR A 88 -21.50 4.95 -24.40
N ASN A 89 -22.27 5.04 -23.36
CA ASN A 89 -23.67 4.63 -23.32
C ASN A 89 -24.60 5.81 -23.24
#